data_fd6239f49b16a32788bb0faf6a5d7522
#
_entry.id   fd6239f49b16a32788bb0faf6a5d7522
#
_cell.length_a   1.000
_cell.length_b   1.000
_cell.length_c   1.000
_cell.angle_alpha   90.00
_cell.angle_beta   90.00
_cell.angle_gamma   90.00
#
_symmetry.space_group_name_H-M   'P 1'
#
loop_
_entity.id
_entity.type
_entity.pdbx_description
1 polymer ?
#
loop_
_entity_poly.entity_id
_entity_poly.type
_entity_poly.pdbx_seq_one_letter_code
_entity_poly.pdbx_strand_id
1 'polypeptide(L)'
;MATIVGQGDYKYEIKENWAKLPDGWSFKEVAAVGVDRQDNVYCFTRGEHPVIVFDRDGNFLRSWGEGQYIRAHGVHMGPDDSIYLTDDGGHFVRQCSLDGKVLL
;
A
#
# COMPACT_ATOMS: atom_id res chain seq x y z
N MET A 1 9.43 -10.60 -21.92
CA MET A 1 8.43 -9.90 -22.74
C MET A 1 7.56 -9.01 -21.87
N ALA A 2 7.33 -7.81 -22.35
CA ALA A 2 6.43 -6.89 -21.63
C ALA A 2 4.96 -7.27 -21.91
N THR A 3 4.13 -7.21 -20.89
CA THR A 3 2.68 -7.34 -21.02
C THR A 3 2.08 -5.94 -21.04
N ILE A 4 1.43 -5.59 -22.13
CA ILE A 4 0.80 -4.27 -22.30
C ILE A 4 -0.70 -4.42 -22.19
N VAL A 5 -1.32 -3.58 -21.36
CA VAL A 5 -2.77 -3.53 -21.18
C VAL A 5 -3.29 -2.14 -21.51
N GLY A 6 -4.60 -2.04 -21.77
CA GLY A 6 -5.24 -0.79 -22.13
C GLY A 6 -5.28 -0.56 -23.63
N GLN A 7 -5.76 0.60 -24.03
CA GLN A 7 -5.92 0.94 -25.45
C GLN A 7 -5.84 2.45 -25.64
N GLY A 8 -5.60 2.87 -26.88
CA GLY A 8 -5.53 4.27 -27.24
C GLY A 8 -4.36 4.95 -26.54
N ASP A 9 -4.65 6.07 -25.88
CA ASP A 9 -3.65 6.85 -25.15
C ASP A 9 -3.42 6.33 -23.74
N TYR A 10 -4.15 5.29 -23.34
CA TYR A 10 -4.11 4.74 -21.97
C TYR A 10 -3.59 3.31 -22.01
N LYS A 11 -2.33 3.18 -22.38
CA LYS A 11 -1.64 1.89 -22.41
C LYS A 11 -0.64 1.83 -21.26
N TYR A 12 -0.56 0.67 -20.62
CA TYR A 12 0.28 0.47 -19.46
C TYR A 12 1.03 -0.84 -19.59
N GLU A 13 2.26 -0.83 -19.15
CA GLU A 13 3.05 -2.06 -19.05
C GLU A 13 2.88 -2.65 -17.65
N ILE A 14 2.59 -3.95 -17.58
CA ILE A 14 2.55 -4.66 -16.31
C ILE A 14 3.97 -5.02 -15.91
N LYS A 15 4.39 -4.53 -14.75
CA LYS A 15 5.69 -4.86 -14.17
C LYS A 15 5.52 -6.02 -13.20
N GLU A 16 5.69 -7.24 -13.70
CA GLU A 16 5.60 -8.44 -12.86
C GLU A 16 6.77 -8.46 -11.87
N ASN A 17 6.48 -8.96 -10.65
CA ASN A 17 7.48 -9.09 -9.59
C ASN A 17 8.17 -7.76 -9.24
N TRP A 18 7.43 -6.65 -9.40
CA TRP A 18 7.96 -5.33 -9.07
C TRP A 18 8.27 -5.18 -7.60
N ALA A 19 7.37 -5.62 -6.73
CA ALA A 19 7.53 -5.48 -5.28
C ALA A 19 8.45 -6.58 -4.74
N LYS A 20 9.55 -6.17 -4.12
CA LYS A 20 10.53 -7.09 -3.55
C LYS A 20 10.23 -7.29 -2.07
N LEU A 21 9.34 -8.23 -1.77
CA LEU A 21 8.97 -8.55 -0.39
C LEU A 21 10.16 -9.21 0.33
N PRO A 22 10.31 -8.95 1.65
CA PRO A 22 11.24 -9.74 2.46
C PRO A 22 10.91 -11.23 2.40
N ASP A 23 11.93 -12.07 2.63
CA ASP A 23 11.77 -13.52 2.58
C ASP A 23 10.68 -13.99 3.54
N GLY A 24 9.82 -14.86 3.07
CA GLY A 24 8.73 -15.43 3.86
C GLY A 24 7.49 -14.55 3.99
N TRP A 25 7.52 -13.35 3.43
CA TRP A 25 6.37 -12.45 3.48
C TRP A 25 5.43 -12.71 2.32
N SER A 26 4.16 -12.39 2.54
CA SER A 26 3.11 -12.46 1.53
C SER A 26 2.22 -11.25 1.66
N PHE A 27 1.71 -10.76 0.55
CA PHE A 27 0.65 -9.74 0.58
C PHE A 27 -0.68 -10.30 1.05
N LYS A 28 -0.90 -11.58 0.84
CA LYS A 28 -2.21 -12.25 0.94
C LYS A 28 -3.19 -11.60 -0.04
N GLU A 29 -3.70 -10.42 0.28
CA GLU A 29 -4.56 -9.64 -0.61
C GLU A 29 -4.22 -8.16 -0.41
N VAL A 30 -3.96 -7.45 -1.50
CA VAL A 30 -3.77 -6.00 -1.44
C VAL A 30 -5.10 -5.34 -1.73
N ALA A 31 -5.67 -4.69 -0.73
CA ALA A 31 -6.98 -4.05 -0.86
C ALA A 31 -6.90 -2.67 -1.51
N ALA A 32 -5.81 -1.96 -1.26
CA ALA A 32 -5.64 -0.60 -1.78
C ALA A 32 -4.18 -0.20 -1.80
N VAL A 33 -3.85 0.76 -2.63
CA VAL A 33 -2.51 1.35 -2.69
C VAL A 33 -2.61 2.86 -2.68
N GLY A 34 -1.57 3.51 -2.17
CA GLY A 34 -1.41 4.95 -2.24
C GLY A 34 0.03 5.29 -2.56
N VAL A 35 0.26 6.46 -3.10
CA VAL A 35 1.60 6.93 -3.49
C VAL A 35 1.83 8.28 -2.85
N ASP A 36 2.98 8.44 -2.16
CA ASP A 36 3.31 9.72 -1.56
C ASP A 36 4.04 10.63 -2.56
N ARG A 37 4.41 11.82 -2.11
CA ARG A 37 5.02 12.83 -2.99
C ARG A 37 6.44 12.45 -3.44
N GLN A 38 7.04 11.45 -2.82
CA GLN A 38 8.38 10.95 -3.17
C GLN A 38 8.30 9.66 -3.99
N ASP A 39 7.10 9.33 -4.50
CA ASP A 39 6.83 8.13 -5.29
C ASP A 39 7.01 6.83 -4.49
N ASN A 40 6.92 6.88 -3.17
CA ASN A 40 6.86 5.68 -2.36
C ASN A 40 5.45 5.12 -2.40
N VAL A 41 5.34 3.80 -2.48
CA VAL A 41 4.08 3.10 -2.69
C VAL A 41 3.69 2.38 -1.39
N TYR A 42 2.49 2.68 -0.92
CA TYR A 42 1.93 2.11 0.31
C TYR A 42 0.90 1.06 -0.09
N CYS A 43 1.17 -0.19 0.28
CA CYS A 43 0.25 -1.30 0.01
C CYS A 43 -0.48 -1.65 1.30
N PHE A 44 -1.81 -1.51 1.31
CA PHE A 44 -2.63 -1.87 2.45
C PHE A 44 -3.19 -3.27 2.22
N THR A 45 -2.74 -4.22 3.03
CA THR A 45 -2.96 -5.65 2.80
C THR A 45 -3.78 -6.28 3.90
N ARG A 46 -4.35 -7.43 3.60
CA ARG A 46 -5.09 -8.26 4.56
C ARG A 46 -4.22 -9.36 5.16
N GLY A 47 -2.91 -9.27 4.98
CA GLY A 47 -1.95 -10.23 5.52
C GLY A 47 -1.43 -9.83 6.89
N GLU A 48 -0.34 -10.50 7.31
CA GLU A 48 0.27 -10.28 8.62
C GLU A 48 0.96 -8.92 8.72
N HIS A 49 1.29 -8.31 7.58
CA HIS A 49 1.94 -7.00 7.49
C HIS A 49 1.00 -6.05 6.78
N PRO A 50 0.13 -5.35 7.53
CA PRO A 50 -0.96 -4.60 6.91
C PRO A 50 -0.51 -3.48 6.00
N VAL A 51 0.49 -2.69 6.41
CA VAL A 51 1.00 -1.62 5.55
C VAL A 51 2.45 -1.92 5.21
N ILE A 52 2.72 -2.09 3.93
CA ILE A 52 4.06 -2.36 3.42
C ILE A 52 4.40 -1.26 2.44
N VAL A 53 5.58 -0.65 2.63
CA VAL A 53 5.99 0.51 1.85
C VAL A 53 7.19 0.17 1.00
N PHE A 54 7.10 0.50 -0.30
CA PHE A 54 8.16 0.29 -1.27
C PHE A 54 8.55 1.63 -1.89
N ASP A 55 9.79 1.73 -2.39
CA ASP A 55 10.15 2.87 -3.23
C ASP A 55 9.62 2.65 -4.65
N ARG A 56 9.85 3.60 -5.56
CA ARG A 56 9.34 3.52 -6.93
C ARG A 56 9.90 2.33 -7.72
N ASP A 57 11.05 1.80 -7.31
CA ASP A 57 11.70 0.66 -7.96
C ASP A 57 11.29 -0.68 -7.33
N GLY A 58 10.37 -0.67 -6.38
CA GLY A 58 9.87 -1.87 -5.73
C GLY A 58 10.73 -2.36 -4.58
N ASN A 59 11.70 -1.58 -4.13
CA ASN A 59 12.52 -1.96 -2.99
C ASN A 59 11.74 -1.74 -1.69
N PHE A 60 11.79 -2.73 -0.80
CA PHE A 60 11.13 -2.65 0.49
C PHE A 60 11.77 -1.56 1.35
N LEU A 61 10.95 -0.66 1.88
CA LEU A 61 11.41 0.39 2.77
C LEU A 61 11.08 0.11 4.23
N ARG A 62 9.82 -0.21 4.52
CA ARG A 62 9.36 -0.45 5.89
C ARG A 62 7.95 -1.05 5.88
N SER A 63 7.53 -1.51 7.05
CA SER A 63 6.15 -1.94 7.27
C SER A 63 5.70 -1.48 8.64
N TRP A 64 4.38 -1.34 8.81
CA TRP A 64 3.81 -0.97 10.10
C TRP A 64 2.34 -1.37 10.17
N GLY A 65 1.78 -1.26 11.38
CA GLY A 65 0.37 -1.54 11.64
C GLY A 65 0.05 -2.98 12.02
N GLU A 66 1.07 -3.80 12.27
CA GLU A 66 0.87 -5.22 12.62
C GLU A 66 -0.06 -5.34 13.82
N GLY A 67 -1.08 -6.21 13.69
CA GLY A 67 -2.05 -6.47 14.75
C GLY A 67 -3.10 -5.39 14.95
N GLN A 68 -3.11 -4.32 14.15
CA GLN A 68 -3.99 -3.17 14.36
C GLN A 68 -5.18 -3.10 13.42
N TYR A 69 -5.26 -3.99 12.44
CA TYR A 69 -6.30 -3.97 11.41
C TYR A 69 -7.00 -5.30 11.32
N ILE A 70 -8.32 -5.26 11.09
CA ILE A 70 -9.15 -6.46 10.96
C ILE A 70 -9.34 -6.80 9.49
N ARG A 71 -9.76 -5.83 8.69
CA ARG A 71 -9.91 -6.03 7.24
C ARG A 71 -9.60 -4.74 6.49
N ALA A 72 -8.41 -4.69 5.92
CA ALA A 72 -7.97 -3.57 5.11
C ALA A 72 -8.90 -3.37 3.93
N HIS A 73 -9.26 -2.12 3.62
CA HIS A 73 -10.16 -1.83 2.51
C HIS A 73 -9.72 -0.65 1.67
N GLY A 74 -9.46 0.52 2.24
CA GLY A 74 -9.20 1.71 1.47
C GLY A 74 -8.00 2.52 1.96
N VAL A 75 -7.39 3.25 1.03
CA VAL A 75 -6.28 4.16 1.31
C VAL A 75 -6.58 5.50 0.66
N HIS A 76 -6.34 6.58 1.38
CA HIS A 76 -6.35 7.93 0.84
C HIS A 76 -5.12 8.66 1.33
N MET A 77 -4.34 9.21 0.40
CA MET A 77 -3.16 10.00 0.76
C MET A 77 -3.59 11.45 0.98
N GLY A 78 -3.35 11.95 2.18
CA GLY A 78 -3.69 13.33 2.52
C GLY A 78 -2.67 14.32 1.96
N PRO A 79 -3.04 15.60 1.83
CA PRO A 79 -2.13 16.61 1.28
C PRO A 79 -1.01 17.04 2.23
N ASP A 80 -1.07 16.62 3.48
CA ASP A 80 -0.16 17.02 4.57
C ASP A 80 0.77 15.87 4.99
N ASP A 81 1.11 14.99 4.05
CA ASP A 81 1.95 13.81 4.30
C ASP A 81 1.34 12.89 5.36
N SER A 82 0.04 12.68 5.26
CA SER A 82 -0.65 11.69 6.08
C SER A 82 -1.34 10.67 5.20
N ILE A 83 -1.67 9.53 5.80
CA ILE A 83 -2.38 8.46 5.11
C ILE A 83 -3.63 8.11 5.90
N TYR A 84 -4.76 8.00 5.20
CA TYR A 84 -6.04 7.60 5.79
C TYR A 84 -6.31 6.17 5.41
N LEU A 85 -6.52 5.32 6.40
CA LEU A 85 -6.71 3.89 6.22
C LEU A 85 -8.12 3.51 6.67
N THR A 86 -8.87 2.90 5.77
CA THR A 86 -10.23 2.43 6.05
C THR A 86 -10.19 0.94 6.33
N ASP A 87 -10.75 0.55 7.48
CA ASP A 87 -10.90 -0.86 7.88
C ASP A 87 -12.39 -1.14 8.00
N ASP A 88 -12.94 -1.94 7.08
CA ASP A 88 -14.37 -2.20 7.09
C ASP A 88 -14.75 -3.36 8.03
N GLY A 89 -13.79 -4.14 8.48
CA GLY A 89 -14.00 -5.12 9.55
C GLY A 89 -14.06 -4.47 10.92
N GLY A 90 -13.22 -3.47 11.14
CA GLY A 90 -13.18 -2.71 12.40
C GLY A 90 -14.11 -1.51 12.41
N HIS A 91 -14.72 -1.16 11.31
CA HIS A 91 -15.64 -0.03 11.16
C HIS A 91 -15.02 1.31 11.52
N PHE A 92 -13.81 1.58 11.00
CA PHE A 92 -13.15 2.85 11.28
C PHE A 92 -12.34 3.36 10.10
N VAL A 93 -12.07 4.66 10.11
CA VAL A 93 -11.06 5.31 9.28
C VAL A 93 -10.02 5.89 10.24
N ARG A 94 -8.76 5.62 9.94
CA ARG A 94 -7.67 6.07 10.81
C ARG A 94 -6.72 6.93 10.01
N GLN A 95 -6.32 8.06 10.58
CA GLN A 95 -5.28 8.90 10.01
C GLN A 95 -3.95 8.58 10.66
N CYS A 96 -2.94 8.32 9.86
CA CYS A 96 -1.60 8.01 10.34
C CYS A 96 -0.57 8.90 9.64
N SER A 97 0.57 9.08 10.29
CA SER A 97 1.75 9.59 9.58
C SER A 97 2.25 8.53 8.61
N LEU A 98 3.14 8.92 7.71
CA LEU A 98 3.65 7.99 6.69
C LEU A 98 4.53 6.89 7.27
N ASP A 99 4.99 7.05 8.51
CA ASP A 99 5.76 6.03 9.22
C ASP A 99 4.92 5.25 10.25
N GLY A 100 3.60 5.43 10.23
CA GLY A 100 2.69 4.58 10.97
C GLY A 100 2.21 5.09 12.32
N LYS A 101 2.53 6.33 12.68
CA LYS A 101 2.04 6.90 13.94
C LYS A 101 0.56 7.28 13.76
N VAL A 102 -0.30 6.81 14.65
CA VAL A 102 -1.72 7.13 14.62
C VAL A 102 -1.91 8.58 15.06
N LEU A 103 -2.56 9.38 14.21
CA LEU A 103 -2.82 10.80 14.45
C LEU A 103 -4.27 11.04 14.86
N LEU A 104 -5.20 10.24 14.33
CA LEU A 104 -6.61 10.40 14.59
C LEU A 104 -7.38 9.10 14.38
#